data_9d7c0602b36f65c0d55c59c8e4929b4b
#
_entry.id   9d7c0602b36f65c0d55c59c8e4929b4b
#
_cell.length_a   1.000
_cell.length_b   1.000
_cell.length_c   1.000
_cell.angle_alpha   90.00
_cell.angle_beta   90.00
_cell.angle_gamma   90.00
#
_symmetry.space_group_name_H-M   'P 1'
#
loop_
_entity.id
_entity.type
_entity.pdbx_description
1 polymer ?
#
loop_
_entity_poly.entity_id
_entity_poly.type
_entity_poly.pdbx_seq_one_letter_code
_entity_poly.pdbx_strand_id
1 'polypeptide(L)'
;MTEPKGWRVVVIAAVLPDAAPVIEYVREMGHDVVAWLIARRPQDRDRPLPPWGETTDRSAPQGVNLIMARDKADLAPILRGLEPDVVLCSGFSWKIPQEALDVPRYGCVNHHPAPLPRYRGPIPLSWALREGDTEFFLTWHRMDAELDTGPILAQSSIPILDEETTIFETGPRLIQAKLELLPRVFERLAAGDPGEPQATEGASWAGYFEEDYATVDWSHTAREIHNQVRAWNFAFGRGPVDGPLAELDGKRVKLKRTSLTDPGDGSQAVDVADGKIWILESEPVEGGS
;
A
#
# COMPACT_ATOMS: atom_id res chain seq x y z
N MET A 1 -22.27 31.72 16.79
CA MET A 1 -21.36 30.60 16.89
C MET A 1 -20.66 30.51 15.54
N THR A 2 -19.38 30.85 15.47
CA THR A 2 -18.58 30.66 14.25
C THR A 2 -18.54 29.15 13.99
N GLU A 3 -18.90 28.71 12.79
CA GLU A 3 -18.70 27.35 12.36
C GLU A 3 -17.25 26.93 12.68
N PRO A 4 -17.01 25.69 13.17
CA PRO A 4 -15.66 25.26 13.45
C PRO A 4 -14.88 25.37 12.13
N LYS A 5 -13.86 26.21 12.11
CA LYS A 5 -12.94 26.34 10.99
C LYS A 5 -12.36 24.96 10.72
N GLY A 6 -12.46 24.49 9.46
CA GLY A 6 -11.91 23.18 9.08
C GLY A 6 -10.44 23.05 9.48
N TRP A 7 -9.99 21.85 9.74
CA TRP A 7 -8.60 21.60 10.13
C TRP A 7 -7.63 21.85 8.99
N ARG A 8 -6.42 22.23 9.32
CA ARG A 8 -5.29 22.31 8.40
C ARG A 8 -4.66 20.93 8.30
N VAL A 9 -4.71 20.33 7.13
CA VAL A 9 -4.26 18.95 6.88
C VAL A 9 -3.05 18.96 5.96
N VAL A 10 -2.01 18.20 6.30
CA VAL A 10 -0.92 17.84 5.40
C VAL A 10 -1.11 16.38 5.01
N VAL A 11 -1.08 16.10 3.72
CA VAL A 11 -1.09 14.73 3.20
C VAL A 11 0.34 14.34 2.83
N ILE A 12 0.83 13.23 3.37
CA ILE A 12 2.12 12.63 3.00
C ILE A 12 1.85 11.36 2.22
N ALA A 13 2.28 11.33 0.95
CA ALA A 13 2.13 10.14 0.10
C ALA A 13 3.22 10.13 -0.96
N ALA A 14 3.70 8.95 -1.33
CA ALA A 14 4.80 8.82 -2.29
C ALA A 14 4.39 9.12 -3.74
N VAL A 15 3.10 8.92 -4.07
CA VAL A 15 2.58 9.03 -5.44
C VAL A 15 1.18 9.63 -5.48
N LEU A 16 0.84 10.23 -6.63
CA LEU A 16 -0.45 10.89 -6.83
C LEU A 16 -1.68 9.98 -6.63
N PRO A 17 -1.70 8.73 -7.11
CA PRO A 17 -2.84 7.83 -6.87
C PRO A 17 -3.15 7.57 -5.40
N ASP A 18 -2.17 7.71 -4.52
CA ASP A 18 -2.37 7.60 -3.07
C ASP A 18 -2.79 8.93 -2.44
N ALA A 19 -2.28 10.05 -2.96
CA ALA A 19 -2.50 11.39 -2.41
C ALA A 19 -3.82 12.01 -2.85
N ALA A 20 -4.11 12.04 -4.16
CA ALA A 20 -5.22 12.81 -4.72
C ALA A 20 -6.58 12.42 -4.14
N PRO A 21 -6.95 11.13 -4.04
CA PRO A 21 -8.25 10.77 -3.47
C PRO A 21 -8.40 11.20 -2.00
N VAL A 22 -7.32 11.10 -1.22
CA VAL A 22 -7.32 11.56 0.20
C VAL A 22 -7.47 13.07 0.28
N ILE A 23 -6.76 13.81 -0.57
CA ILE A 23 -6.82 15.28 -0.62
C ILE A 23 -8.24 15.76 -0.96
N GLU A 24 -8.82 15.18 -2.01
CA GLU A 24 -10.16 15.55 -2.47
C GLU A 24 -11.21 15.24 -1.41
N TYR A 25 -11.20 14.02 -0.87
CA TYR A 25 -12.16 13.60 0.15
C TYR A 25 -12.07 14.44 1.44
N VAL A 26 -10.86 14.76 1.90
CA VAL A 26 -10.65 15.61 3.09
C VAL A 26 -11.18 17.02 2.86
N ARG A 27 -11.04 17.56 1.65
CA ARG A 27 -11.63 18.86 1.27
C ARG A 27 -13.15 18.82 1.23
N GLU A 28 -13.74 17.73 0.71
CA GLU A 28 -15.19 17.53 0.73
C GLU A 28 -15.75 17.45 2.15
N MET A 29 -14.96 16.94 3.10
CA MET A 29 -15.29 16.97 4.53
C MET A 29 -15.20 18.39 5.16
N GLY A 30 -14.78 19.42 4.41
CA GLY A 30 -14.68 20.80 4.87
C GLY A 30 -13.36 21.17 5.52
N HIS A 31 -12.31 20.37 5.35
CA HIS A 31 -10.96 20.66 5.86
C HIS A 31 -10.08 21.32 4.79
N ASP A 32 -9.05 22.05 5.23
CA ASP A 32 -8.08 22.71 4.36
C ASP A 32 -6.83 21.86 4.18
N VAL A 33 -6.64 21.28 3.00
CA VAL A 33 -5.40 20.55 2.69
C VAL A 33 -4.35 21.54 2.20
N VAL A 34 -3.42 21.91 3.10
CA VAL A 34 -2.42 22.96 2.89
C VAL A 34 -1.21 22.51 2.07
N ALA A 35 -0.88 21.22 2.10
CA ALA A 35 0.23 20.66 1.32
C ALA A 35 0.07 19.16 1.08
N TRP A 36 0.62 18.73 -0.07
CA TRP A 36 1.02 17.35 -0.33
C TRP A 36 2.54 17.26 -0.24
N LEU A 37 3.03 16.43 0.68
CA LEU A 37 4.46 16.24 0.94
C LEU A 37 4.90 14.89 0.39
N ILE A 38 5.97 14.91 -0.39
CA ILE A 38 6.63 13.74 -0.96
C ILE A 38 8.06 13.62 -0.46
N ALA A 39 8.60 12.39 -0.44
CA ALA A 39 10.00 12.12 -0.13
C ALA A 39 10.81 11.94 -1.41
N ARG A 40 11.96 12.57 -1.51
CA ARG A 40 12.97 12.23 -2.51
C ARG A 40 13.69 10.95 -2.07
N ARG A 41 13.56 9.88 -2.84
CA ARG A 41 14.30 8.63 -2.55
C ARG A 41 15.73 8.75 -3.06
N PRO A 42 16.76 8.40 -2.27
CA PRO A 42 18.15 8.41 -2.72
C PRO A 42 18.40 7.52 -3.96
N GLN A 43 17.71 6.38 -4.04
CA GLN A 43 17.82 5.44 -5.14
C GLN A 43 17.07 5.86 -6.42
N ASP A 44 16.24 6.90 -6.35
CA ASP A 44 15.51 7.40 -7.52
C ASP A 44 16.37 8.35 -8.37
N ARG A 45 17.62 8.58 -7.97
CA ARG A 45 18.55 9.42 -8.74
C ARG A 45 18.94 8.81 -10.08
N ASP A 46 18.99 7.48 -10.15
CA ASP A 46 19.54 6.71 -11.28
C ASP A 46 18.55 5.67 -11.85
N ARG A 47 17.33 5.57 -11.33
CA ARG A 47 16.28 4.73 -11.90
C ARG A 47 15.28 5.59 -12.65
N PRO A 48 14.83 5.16 -13.86
CA PRO A 48 13.66 5.77 -14.48
C PRO A 48 12.50 5.68 -13.51
N LEU A 49 11.79 6.80 -13.32
CA LEU A 49 10.56 6.79 -12.54
C LEU A 49 9.61 5.77 -13.16
N PRO A 50 8.92 4.95 -12.35
CA PRO A 50 7.85 4.12 -12.88
C PRO A 50 6.85 4.99 -13.68
N PRO A 51 6.13 4.45 -14.66
CA PRO A 51 5.22 5.24 -15.51
C PRO A 51 4.25 6.15 -14.76
N TRP A 52 3.87 5.77 -13.53
CA TRP A 52 3.05 6.58 -12.61
C TRP A 52 3.87 7.62 -11.81
N GLY A 53 5.20 7.54 -11.78
CA GLY A 53 6.09 8.53 -11.16
C GLY A 53 6.27 9.80 -11.99
N GLU A 54 6.12 9.71 -13.31
CA GLU A 54 6.18 10.87 -14.22
C GLU A 54 4.95 11.79 -14.10
N THR A 55 3.84 11.27 -13.57
CA THR A 55 2.61 12.05 -13.38
C THR A 55 2.62 12.90 -12.11
N THR A 56 3.56 12.70 -11.20
CA THR A 56 3.60 13.37 -9.88
C THR A 56 3.74 14.90 -10.00
N ASP A 57 4.52 15.36 -10.97
CA ASP A 57 4.87 16.79 -11.12
C ASP A 57 3.80 17.63 -11.84
N ARG A 58 2.92 17.02 -12.63
CA ARG A 58 1.96 17.73 -13.50
C ARG A 58 0.52 17.75 -13.01
N SER A 59 0.24 17.05 -11.91
CA SER A 59 -1.13 16.73 -11.49
C SER A 59 -1.40 16.98 -10.01
N ALA A 60 -0.59 17.79 -9.32
CA ALA A 60 -0.92 18.17 -7.94
C ALA A 60 -2.33 18.84 -7.94
N PRO A 61 -3.23 18.43 -7.03
CA PRO A 61 -4.57 18.99 -6.97
C PRO A 61 -4.52 20.53 -6.85
N GLN A 62 -5.39 21.23 -7.58
CA GLN A 62 -5.38 22.67 -7.64
C GLN A 62 -5.45 23.30 -6.23
N GLY A 63 -4.56 24.26 -5.95
CA GLY A 63 -4.51 24.97 -4.68
C GLY A 63 -3.86 24.18 -3.53
N VAL A 64 -3.19 23.04 -3.81
CA VAL A 64 -2.36 22.32 -2.84
C VAL A 64 -0.89 22.52 -3.15
N ASN A 65 -0.11 22.91 -2.16
CA ASN A 65 1.34 23.04 -2.33
C ASN A 65 1.98 21.66 -2.42
N LEU A 66 2.72 21.38 -3.50
CA LEU A 66 3.57 20.19 -3.59
C LEU A 66 4.93 20.52 -2.96
N ILE A 67 5.30 19.80 -1.91
CA ILE A 67 6.57 19.98 -1.19
C ILE A 67 7.37 18.68 -1.26
N MET A 68 8.61 18.75 -1.71
CA MET A 68 9.53 17.62 -1.76
C MET A 68 10.57 17.72 -0.63
N ALA A 69 10.47 16.84 0.35
CA ALA A 69 11.51 16.68 1.37
C ALA A 69 12.69 15.87 0.79
N ARG A 70 13.91 16.32 1.01
CA ARG A 70 15.16 15.66 0.54
C ARG A 70 15.71 14.69 1.57
N ASP A 71 15.43 14.97 2.84
CA ASP A 71 15.88 14.18 3.98
C ASP A 71 14.80 14.11 5.07
N LYS A 72 14.90 13.12 5.94
CA LYS A 72 14.00 12.97 7.10
C LYS A 72 14.07 14.17 8.04
N ALA A 73 15.24 14.79 8.17
CA ALA A 73 15.45 15.98 8.98
C ALA A 73 14.69 17.22 8.47
N ASP A 74 14.32 17.25 7.19
CA ASP A 74 13.53 18.34 6.61
C ASP A 74 12.06 18.29 7.09
N LEU A 75 11.55 17.14 7.54
CA LEU A 75 10.12 16.95 7.84
C LEU A 75 9.63 17.84 8.97
N ALA A 76 10.31 17.89 10.10
CA ALA A 76 9.88 18.68 11.25
C ALA A 76 9.89 20.20 10.95
N PRO A 77 10.94 20.80 10.34
CA PRO A 77 10.92 22.19 9.91
C PRO A 77 9.80 22.52 8.91
N ILE A 78 9.58 21.64 7.93
CA ILE A 78 8.50 21.83 6.94
C ILE A 78 7.14 21.84 7.64
N LEU A 79 6.87 20.83 8.49
CA LEU A 79 5.60 20.74 9.21
C LEU A 79 5.38 21.92 10.15
N ARG A 80 6.42 22.39 10.87
CA ARG A 80 6.31 23.61 11.71
C ARG A 80 5.93 24.83 10.89
N GLY A 81 6.49 24.99 9.67
CA GLY A 81 6.14 26.10 8.79
C GLY A 81 4.73 26.02 8.21
N LEU A 82 4.16 24.82 8.10
CA LEU A 82 2.82 24.58 7.60
C LEU A 82 1.74 24.65 8.69
N GLU A 83 2.12 24.49 9.96
CA GLU A 83 1.22 24.50 11.13
C GLU A 83 -0.01 23.59 10.93
N PRO A 84 0.16 22.28 10.64
CA PRO A 84 -0.95 21.37 10.45
C PRO A 84 -1.63 21.02 11.77
N ASP A 85 -2.96 20.87 11.74
CA ASP A 85 -3.72 20.24 12.82
C ASP A 85 -3.49 18.72 12.84
N VAL A 86 -3.43 18.10 11.66
CA VAL A 86 -3.17 16.66 11.49
C VAL A 86 -2.35 16.40 10.24
N VAL A 87 -1.54 15.34 10.29
CA VAL A 87 -0.86 14.77 9.12
C VAL A 87 -1.47 13.42 8.80
N LEU A 88 -1.93 13.25 7.55
CA LEU A 88 -2.39 11.97 7.01
C LEU A 88 -1.30 11.38 6.11
N CYS A 89 -0.83 10.20 6.45
CA CYS A 89 0.18 9.47 5.70
C CYS A 89 -0.45 8.28 4.96
N SER A 90 -0.12 8.12 3.67
CA SER A 90 -0.58 7.00 2.86
C SER A 90 0.50 6.60 1.85
N GLY A 91 1.14 5.43 2.09
CA GLY A 91 2.18 4.95 1.18
C GLY A 91 3.49 5.75 1.21
N PHE A 92 4.00 6.07 2.39
CA PHE A 92 5.26 6.80 2.56
C PHE A 92 6.42 5.85 2.92
N SER A 93 7.60 6.09 2.35
CA SER A 93 8.72 5.14 2.43
C SER A 93 9.68 5.37 3.59
N TRP A 94 9.55 6.48 4.29
CA TRP A 94 10.45 6.82 5.39
C TRP A 94 9.78 6.62 6.74
N LYS A 95 10.54 6.11 7.71
CA LYS A 95 10.19 6.24 9.11
C LYS A 95 10.25 7.73 9.48
N ILE A 96 9.13 8.30 9.91
CA ILE A 96 9.02 9.72 10.29
C ILE A 96 9.69 9.90 11.65
N PRO A 97 10.62 10.86 11.81
CA PRO A 97 11.26 11.13 13.09
C PRO A 97 10.26 11.63 14.14
N GLN A 98 10.50 11.31 15.42
CA GLN A 98 9.64 11.70 16.53
C GLN A 98 9.38 13.21 16.56
N GLU A 99 10.41 14.02 16.32
CA GLU A 99 10.29 15.48 16.28
C GLU A 99 9.33 16.01 15.21
N ALA A 100 9.08 15.23 14.13
CA ALA A 100 8.09 15.55 13.11
C ALA A 100 6.70 15.01 13.49
N LEU A 101 6.63 13.85 14.16
CA LEU A 101 5.38 13.28 14.67
C LEU A 101 4.73 14.19 15.72
N ASP A 102 5.53 14.92 16.50
CA ASP A 102 5.09 15.78 17.59
C ASP A 102 4.60 17.17 17.12
N VAL A 103 4.76 17.52 15.84
CA VAL A 103 4.39 18.86 15.33
C VAL A 103 2.88 19.04 15.20
N PRO A 104 2.10 18.11 14.59
CA PRO A 104 0.67 18.34 14.41
C PRO A 104 -0.10 18.23 15.72
N ARG A 105 -1.08 19.14 15.91
CA ARG A 105 -1.91 19.19 17.12
C ARG A 105 -2.58 17.85 17.45
N TYR A 106 -3.10 17.14 16.44
CA TYR A 106 -3.76 15.85 16.59
C TYR A 106 -2.85 14.67 16.20
N GLY A 107 -1.56 14.96 15.95
CA GLY A 107 -0.55 13.96 15.59
C GLY A 107 -0.56 13.55 14.14
N CYS A 108 0.20 12.51 13.85
CA CYS A 108 0.29 11.88 12.54
C CYS A 108 -0.50 10.57 12.52
N VAL A 109 -1.22 10.33 11.43
CA VAL A 109 -2.04 9.13 11.23
C VAL A 109 -1.61 8.47 9.93
N ASN A 110 -1.37 7.16 9.95
CA ASN A 110 -0.96 6.39 8.78
C ASN A 110 -2.08 5.45 8.33
N HIS A 111 -2.26 5.36 7.01
CA HIS A 111 -3.03 4.30 6.39
C HIS A 111 -2.12 3.11 6.10
N HIS A 112 -2.44 1.96 6.68
CA HIS A 112 -1.76 0.70 6.46
C HIS A 112 -2.76 -0.37 6.01
N PRO A 113 -2.60 -0.98 4.81
CA PRO A 113 -3.58 -1.92 4.28
C PRO A 113 -3.35 -3.33 4.84
N ALA A 114 -3.61 -3.49 6.15
CA ALA A 114 -3.47 -4.74 6.89
C ALA A 114 -4.40 -4.82 8.10
N PRO A 115 -4.73 -6.03 8.58
CA PRO A 115 -5.43 -6.25 9.85
C PRO A 115 -4.45 -6.14 11.03
N LEU A 116 -3.94 -4.93 11.29
CA LEU A 116 -3.00 -4.73 12.40
C LEU A 116 -3.49 -5.41 13.69
N PRO A 117 -2.59 -6.10 14.41
CA PRO A 117 -1.12 -6.08 14.34
C PRO A 117 -0.48 -7.05 13.32
N ARG A 118 -1.28 -7.80 12.51
CA ARG A 118 -0.72 -8.64 11.45
C ARG A 118 -0.20 -7.78 10.30
N TYR A 119 0.84 -8.27 9.64
CA TYR A 119 1.40 -7.71 8.40
C TYR A 119 1.89 -6.26 8.52
N ARG A 120 2.51 -5.85 9.65
CA ARG A 120 3.28 -4.61 9.69
C ARG A 120 4.38 -4.65 8.64
N GLY A 121 4.72 -3.52 8.01
CA GLY A 121 5.83 -3.48 7.06
C GLY A 121 5.45 -3.12 5.61
N PRO A 122 6.36 -3.34 4.63
CA PRO A 122 6.30 -2.67 3.33
C PRO A 122 5.31 -3.24 2.32
N ILE A 123 4.93 -4.54 2.38
CA ILE A 123 4.08 -5.18 1.37
C ILE A 123 2.92 -6.02 1.96
N PRO A 124 2.07 -5.41 2.82
CA PRO A 124 1.03 -6.15 3.56
C PRO A 124 0.00 -6.86 2.67
N LEU A 125 -0.47 -6.22 1.59
CA LEU A 125 -1.44 -6.84 0.65
C LEU A 125 -0.87 -8.10 -0.01
N SER A 126 0.42 -8.08 -0.33
CA SER A 126 1.11 -9.23 -0.89
C SER A 126 1.18 -10.39 0.09
N TRP A 127 1.39 -10.11 1.38
CA TRP A 127 1.37 -11.13 2.42
C TRP A 127 -0.03 -11.67 2.68
N ALA A 128 -1.08 -10.85 2.62
CA ALA A 128 -2.45 -11.34 2.71
C ALA A 128 -2.76 -12.37 1.61
N LEU A 129 -2.31 -12.12 0.37
CA LEU A 129 -2.43 -13.06 -0.73
C LEU A 129 -1.60 -14.32 -0.51
N ARG A 130 -0.33 -14.17 -0.09
CA ARG A 130 0.57 -15.29 0.22
C ARG A 130 0.00 -16.24 1.26
N GLU A 131 -0.58 -15.69 2.32
CA GLU A 131 -1.16 -16.45 3.43
C GLU A 131 -2.57 -16.99 3.13
N GLY A 132 -3.14 -16.65 1.96
CA GLY A 132 -4.45 -17.13 1.54
C GLY A 132 -5.61 -16.46 2.26
N ASP A 133 -5.42 -15.24 2.77
CA ASP A 133 -6.51 -14.46 3.35
C ASP A 133 -7.63 -14.23 2.31
N THR A 134 -8.87 -14.13 2.77
CA THR A 134 -10.04 -13.92 1.91
C THR A 134 -10.49 -12.47 1.84
N GLU A 135 -9.86 -11.60 2.64
CA GLU A 135 -10.18 -10.18 2.74
C GLU A 135 -8.90 -9.34 2.81
N PHE A 136 -8.90 -8.20 2.12
CA PHE A 136 -7.94 -7.13 2.38
C PHE A 136 -8.48 -6.21 3.47
N PHE A 137 -7.65 -5.89 4.44
CA PHE A 137 -7.97 -4.94 5.49
C PHE A 137 -7.36 -3.56 5.20
N LEU A 138 -8.06 -2.51 5.64
CA LEU A 138 -7.65 -1.11 5.57
C LEU A 138 -7.66 -0.55 6.99
N THR A 139 -6.53 -0.08 7.46
CA THR A 139 -6.38 0.43 8.82
C THR A 139 -5.82 1.84 8.81
N TRP A 140 -6.50 2.77 9.48
CA TRP A 140 -5.93 4.04 9.90
C TRP A 140 -5.50 3.93 11.35
N HIS A 141 -4.24 4.21 11.64
CA HIS A 141 -3.68 4.15 12.99
C HIS A 141 -2.83 5.38 13.29
N ARG A 142 -2.68 5.74 14.56
CA ARG A 142 -1.73 6.77 14.98
C ARG A 142 -0.32 6.32 14.66
N MET A 143 0.52 7.25 14.30
CA MET A 143 1.96 6.96 14.14
C MET A 143 2.67 7.17 15.47
N ASP A 144 3.65 6.30 15.72
CA ASP A 144 4.59 6.37 16.82
C ASP A 144 6.03 6.16 16.32
N ALA A 145 6.97 6.00 17.25
CA ALA A 145 8.38 5.87 16.93
C ALA A 145 8.73 4.57 16.17
N GLU A 146 7.84 3.56 16.21
CA GLU A 146 8.04 2.29 15.54
C GLU A 146 7.16 2.19 14.28
N LEU A 147 7.44 1.22 13.39
CA LEU A 147 6.66 1.07 12.17
C LEU A 147 5.37 0.28 12.43
N ASP A 148 4.24 0.91 12.07
CA ASP A 148 2.90 0.33 12.08
C ASP A 148 2.43 -0.22 13.43
N THR A 149 2.93 0.35 14.55
CA THR A 149 2.66 -0.14 15.93
C THR A 149 1.64 0.71 16.70
N GLY A 150 1.36 1.92 16.26
CA GLY A 150 0.49 2.85 16.97
C GLY A 150 -0.98 2.43 17.04
N PRO A 151 -1.76 3.01 17.96
CA PRO A 151 -3.16 2.65 18.20
C PRO A 151 -4.05 2.81 16.96
N ILE A 152 -4.98 1.88 16.77
CA ILE A 152 -5.93 1.84 15.66
C ILE A 152 -7.04 2.87 15.88
N LEU A 153 -7.29 3.71 14.87
CA LEU A 153 -8.39 4.68 14.86
C LEU A 153 -9.62 4.17 14.13
N ALA A 154 -9.41 3.51 12.99
CA ALA A 154 -10.48 2.91 12.21
C ALA A 154 -9.94 1.76 11.37
N GLN A 155 -10.76 0.72 11.17
CA GLN A 155 -10.42 -0.44 10.36
C GLN A 155 -11.66 -0.98 9.66
N SER A 156 -11.50 -1.47 8.43
CA SER A 156 -12.51 -2.20 7.66
C SER A 156 -11.84 -3.23 6.77
N SER A 157 -12.63 -4.07 6.11
CA SER A 157 -12.14 -5.03 5.12
C SER A 157 -12.97 -5.00 3.85
N ILE A 158 -12.37 -5.50 2.76
CA ILE A 158 -13.05 -5.81 1.50
C ILE A 158 -12.68 -7.21 1.05
N PRO A 159 -13.59 -7.93 0.36
CA PRO A 159 -13.30 -9.27 -0.16
C PRO A 159 -12.11 -9.24 -1.16
N ILE A 160 -11.29 -10.27 -1.16
CA ILE A 160 -10.32 -10.54 -2.21
C ILE A 160 -11.03 -11.31 -3.32
N LEU A 161 -11.07 -10.75 -4.54
CA LEU A 161 -11.68 -11.36 -5.70
C LEU A 161 -10.62 -12.10 -6.53
N ASP A 162 -10.93 -13.31 -6.99
CA ASP A 162 -9.96 -14.15 -7.72
C ASP A 162 -9.59 -13.58 -9.09
N GLU A 163 -10.51 -12.87 -9.74
CA GLU A 163 -10.29 -12.21 -11.01
C GLU A 163 -9.37 -10.97 -10.92
N GLU A 164 -9.23 -10.38 -9.73
CA GLU A 164 -8.35 -9.25 -9.49
C GLU A 164 -6.92 -9.74 -9.24
N THR A 165 -6.09 -9.71 -10.26
CA THR A 165 -4.72 -10.27 -10.24
C THR A 165 -3.64 -9.22 -10.03
N THR A 166 -4.01 -7.95 -10.06
CA THR A 166 -3.12 -6.81 -9.88
C THR A 166 -3.72 -5.76 -8.96
N ILE A 167 -2.85 -4.93 -8.35
CA ILE A 167 -3.29 -3.79 -7.53
C ILE A 167 -4.09 -2.76 -8.34
N PHE A 168 -3.89 -2.68 -9.66
CA PHE A 168 -4.63 -1.73 -10.51
C PHE A 168 -6.11 -2.11 -10.62
N GLU A 169 -6.41 -3.41 -10.60
CA GLU A 169 -7.78 -3.93 -10.63
C GLU A 169 -8.46 -3.75 -9.26
N THR A 170 -7.76 -4.04 -8.17
CA THR A 170 -8.26 -3.92 -6.79
C THR A 170 -8.22 -2.47 -6.27
N GLY A 171 -7.31 -1.65 -6.78
CA GLY A 171 -6.99 -0.31 -6.27
C GLY A 171 -8.19 0.60 -6.06
N PRO A 172 -9.14 0.74 -7.00
CA PRO A 172 -10.33 1.58 -6.82
C PRO A 172 -11.14 1.18 -5.58
N ARG A 173 -11.30 -0.12 -5.32
CA ARG A 173 -12.04 -0.65 -4.14
C ARG A 173 -11.29 -0.39 -2.84
N LEU A 174 -9.95 -0.58 -2.85
CA LEU A 174 -9.09 -0.25 -1.70
C LEU A 174 -9.13 1.24 -1.37
N ILE A 175 -9.06 2.10 -2.41
CA ILE A 175 -9.15 3.56 -2.24
C ILE A 175 -10.49 3.93 -1.63
N GLN A 176 -11.61 3.44 -2.17
CA GLN A 176 -12.94 3.71 -1.66
C GLN A 176 -13.06 3.33 -0.17
N ALA A 177 -12.69 2.09 0.18
CA ALA A 177 -12.77 1.60 1.56
C ALA A 177 -11.86 2.38 2.53
N LYS A 178 -10.68 2.80 2.08
CA LYS A 178 -9.77 3.67 2.84
C LYS A 178 -10.39 5.02 3.17
N LEU A 179 -11.06 5.64 2.18
CA LEU A 179 -11.67 6.97 2.33
C LEU A 179 -12.89 6.93 3.25
N GLU A 180 -13.71 5.90 3.16
CA GLU A 180 -14.90 5.72 4.01
C GLU A 180 -14.59 5.66 5.50
N LEU A 181 -13.35 5.34 5.87
CA LEU A 181 -12.90 5.34 7.26
C LEU A 181 -12.53 6.74 7.79
N LEU A 182 -12.22 7.71 6.92
CA LEU A 182 -11.74 9.04 7.34
C LEU A 182 -12.70 9.79 8.27
N PRO A 183 -14.03 9.81 8.06
CA PRO A 183 -14.93 10.48 8.99
C PRO A 183 -14.78 9.96 10.43
N ARG A 184 -14.64 8.64 10.60
CA ARG A 184 -14.42 8.03 11.91
C ARG A 184 -13.07 8.41 12.50
N VAL A 185 -12.02 8.49 11.66
CA VAL A 185 -10.69 8.93 12.09
C VAL A 185 -10.76 10.37 12.63
N PHE A 186 -11.37 11.30 11.88
CA PHE A 186 -11.49 12.70 12.30
C PHE A 186 -12.36 12.86 13.55
N GLU A 187 -13.45 12.11 13.67
CA GLU A 187 -14.30 12.08 14.87
C GLU A 187 -13.49 11.70 16.11
N ARG A 188 -12.73 10.59 16.05
CA ARG A 188 -11.90 10.11 17.17
C ARG A 188 -10.79 11.08 17.52
N LEU A 189 -10.13 11.66 16.52
CA LEU A 189 -9.10 12.68 16.75
C LEU A 189 -9.68 13.93 17.44
N ALA A 190 -10.85 14.41 17.00
CA ALA A 190 -11.53 15.55 17.59
C ALA A 190 -11.95 15.29 19.05
N ALA A 191 -12.36 14.08 19.37
CA ALA A 191 -12.71 13.64 20.71
C ALA A 191 -11.49 13.45 21.63
N GLY A 192 -10.27 13.57 21.11
CA GLY A 192 -9.04 13.24 21.89
C GLY A 192 -8.89 11.74 22.18
N ASP A 193 -9.58 10.88 21.43
CA ASP A 193 -9.52 9.44 21.58
C ASP A 193 -8.12 8.93 21.19
N PRO A 194 -7.42 8.20 22.08
CA PRO A 194 -6.09 7.69 21.79
C PRO A 194 -6.05 6.61 20.70
N GLY A 195 -7.17 5.97 20.41
CA GLY A 195 -7.27 4.78 19.56
C GLY A 195 -7.23 3.48 20.36
N GLU A 196 -7.40 2.37 19.68
CA GLU A 196 -7.35 1.02 20.24
C GLU A 196 -5.91 0.52 20.20
N PRO A 197 -5.26 0.23 21.36
CA PRO A 197 -3.92 -0.33 21.38
C PRO A 197 -3.87 -1.64 20.59
N GLN A 198 -2.82 -1.82 19.80
CA GLN A 198 -2.62 -3.06 19.09
C GLN A 198 -2.19 -4.18 20.06
N ALA A 199 -2.77 -5.37 19.89
CA ALA A 199 -2.34 -6.56 20.61
C ALA A 199 -0.88 -6.91 20.24
N THR A 200 -0.16 -7.52 21.19
CA THR A 200 1.17 -8.11 20.92
C THR A 200 1.03 -9.49 20.27
N GLU A 201 -0.01 -10.23 20.69
CA GLU A 201 -0.33 -11.53 20.13
C GLU A 201 -0.81 -11.40 18.69
N GLY A 202 -0.35 -12.32 17.81
CA GLY A 202 -0.67 -12.31 16.39
C GLY A 202 0.06 -11.24 15.56
N ALA A 203 0.94 -10.44 16.16
CA ALA A 203 1.75 -9.49 15.41
C ALA A 203 2.69 -10.20 14.43
N SER A 204 2.71 -9.73 13.18
CA SER A 204 3.59 -10.29 12.15
C SER A 204 4.18 -9.18 11.26
N TRP A 205 5.24 -9.53 10.52
CA TRP A 205 5.96 -8.61 9.65
C TRP A 205 5.83 -9.02 8.18
N ALA A 206 5.37 -8.10 7.36
CA ALA A 206 5.21 -8.24 5.92
C ALA A 206 6.43 -7.62 5.19
N GLY A 207 7.59 -8.29 5.33
CA GLY A 207 8.83 -7.95 4.64
C GLY A 207 8.79 -8.24 3.14
N TYR A 208 9.84 -7.85 2.41
CA TYR A 208 10.00 -8.26 1.01
C TYR A 208 10.19 -9.76 0.92
N PHE A 209 9.75 -10.35 -0.21
CA PHE A 209 9.82 -11.78 -0.40
C PHE A 209 11.25 -12.30 -0.54
N GLU A 210 11.46 -13.49 -0.04
CA GLU A 210 12.69 -14.26 -0.08
C GLU A 210 12.83 -14.99 -1.43
N GLU A 211 14.05 -15.44 -1.75
CA GLU A 211 14.36 -16.17 -2.98
C GLU A 211 13.56 -17.48 -3.12
N ASP A 212 13.34 -18.18 -2.01
CA ASP A 212 12.58 -19.43 -1.99
C ASP A 212 11.12 -19.24 -2.45
N TYR A 213 10.54 -18.06 -2.23
CA TYR A 213 9.18 -17.76 -2.69
C TYR A 213 9.13 -17.27 -4.15
N ALA A 214 10.28 -17.08 -4.78
CA ALA A 214 10.35 -16.60 -6.17
C ALA A 214 10.06 -17.70 -7.20
N THR A 215 10.24 -18.98 -6.87
CA THR A 215 10.03 -20.10 -7.79
C THR A 215 8.69 -20.77 -7.54
N VAL A 216 7.95 -21.04 -8.61
CA VAL A 216 6.68 -21.78 -8.55
C VAL A 216 6.98 -23.27 -8.45
N ASP A 217 6.38 -23.92 -7.45
CA ASP A 217 6.36 -25.37 -7.32
C ASP A 217 5.00 -25.91 -7.78
N TRP A 218 4.98 -26.62 -8.89
CA TRP A 218 3.78 -27.20 -9.47
C TRP A 218 3.15 -28.31 -8.60
N SER A 219 3.82 -28.76 -7.55
CA SER A 219 3.27 -29.69 -6.56
C SER A 219 2.33 -29.01 -5.55
N HIS A 220 2.25 -27.68 -5.54
CA HIS A 220 1.27 -26.92 -4.77
C HIS A 220 -0.12 -26.96 -5.41
N THR A 221 -1.13 -26.54 -4.67
CA THR A 221 -2.51 -26.42 -5.17
C THR A 221 -2.66 -25.24 -6.16
N ALA A 222 -3.68 -25.31 -7.01
CA ALA A 222 -4.00 -24.23 -7.94
C ALA A 222 -4.16 -22.89 -7.21
N ARG A 223 -4.80 -22.92 -6.03
CA ARG A 223 -5.02 -21.73 -5.18
C ARG A 223 -3.71 -21.13 -4.67
N GLU A 224 -2.80 -21.94 -4.17
CA GLU A 224 -1.50 -21.47 -3.67
C GLU A 224 -0.66 -20.84 -4.76
N ILE A 225 -0.59 -21.46 -5.95
CA ILE A 225 0.14 -20.90 -7.10
C ILE A 225 -0.52 -19.61 -7.60
N HIS A 226 -1.85 -19.58 -7.70
CA HIS A 226 -2.59 -18.38 -8.10
C HIS A 226 -2.31 -17.22 -7.13
N ASN A 227 -2.37 -17.48 -5.84
CA ASN A 227 -2.05 -16.49 -4.82
C ASN A 227 -0.58 -16.07 -4.86
N GLN A 228 0.36 -16.97 -5.13
CA GLN A 228 1.78 -16.64 -5.32
C GLN A 228 1.95 -15.63 -6.47
N VAL A 229 1.36 -15.89 -7.64
CA VAL A 229 1.43 -15.00 -8.79
C VAL A 229 0.88 -13.61 -8.45
N ARG A 230 -0.28 -13.55 -7.80
CA ARG A 230 -0.91 -12.31 -7.37
C ARG A 230 -0.06 -11.56 -6.33
N ALA A 231 0.46 -12.28 -5.34
CA ALA A 231 1.30 -11.70 -4.30
C ALA A 231 2.52 -10.96 -4.89
N TRP A 232 3.17 -11.54 -5.90
CA TRP A 232 4.27 -10.89 -6.61
C TRP A 232 3.82 -9.67 -7.41
N ASN A 233 2.66 -9.73 -8.07
CA ASN A 233 2.10 -8.57 -8.80
C ASN A 233 1.80 -7.40 -7.85
N PHE A 234 1.27 -7.67 -6.66
CA PHE A 234 0.99 -6.66 -5.65
C PHE A 234 2.27 -6.10 -4.98
N ALA A 235 3.37 -6.85 -5.01
CA ALA A 235 4.66 -6.38 -4.51
C ALA A 235 5.37 -5.37 -5.46
N PHE A 236 4.94 -5.24 -6.71
CA PHE A 236 5.49 -4.31 -7.73
C PHE A 236 7.00 -4.47 -7.97
N GLY A 237 7.52 -5.68 -7.93
CA GLY A 237 8.96 -5.89 -8.05
C GLY A 237 9.78 -5.24 -6.92
N ARG A 238 9.14 -4.93 -5.79
CA ARG A 238 9.85 -4.47 -4.60
C ARG A 238 10.55 -5.64 -3.94
N GLY A 239 11.82 -5.47 -3.64
CA GLY A 239 12.63 -6.48 -2.98
C GLY A 239 13.89 -6.82 -3.75
N PRO A 240 14.72 -7.69 -3.17
CA PRO A 240 16.02 -8.06 -3.73
C PRO A 240 15.94 -9.10 -4.85
N VAL A 241 14.82 -9.82 -4.96
CA VAL A 241 14.60 -10.92 -5.92
C VAL A 241 13.42 -10.62 -6.83
N ASP A 242 13.33 -11.31 -7.95
CA ASP A 242 12.24 -11.23 -8.91
C ASP A 242 11.49 -12.56 -9.00
N GLY A 243 10.17 -12.50 -9.15
CA GLY A 243 9.28 -13.65 -9.24
C GLY A 243 7.87 -13.28 -9.72
N PRO A 244 6.96 -14.26 -9.85
CA PRO A 244 7.16 -15.70 -9.69
C PRO A 244 7.73 -16.34 -10.96
N LEU A 245 8.75 -17.15 -10.79
CA LEU A 245 9.44 -17.82 -11.88
C LEU A 245 8.96 -19.27 -11.98
N ALA A 246 8.76 -19.76 -13.21
CA ALA A 246 8.33 -21.11 -13.47
C ALA A 246 9.06 -21.69 -14.68
N GLU A 247 9.04 -23.01 -14.82
CA GLU A 247 9.42 -23.72 -16.03
C GLU A 247 8.15 -24.17 -16.77
N LEU A 248 7.97 -23.70 -18.01
CA LEU A 248 6.87 -24.09 -18.92
C LEU A 248 7.48 -24.58 -20.23
N ASP A 249 7.15 -25.81 -20.61
CA ASP A 249 7.64 -26.44 -21.86
C ASP A 249 9.18 -26.35 -22.04
N GLY A 250 9.92 -26.54 -20.93
CA GLY A 250 11.39 -26.47 -20.90
C GLY A 250 11.95 -25.04 -21.01
N LYS A 251 11.13 -24.00 -20.81
CA LYS A 251 11.54 -22.61 -20.84
C LYS A 251 11.27 -21.95 -19.49
N ARG A 252 12.23 -21.16 -19.04
CA ARG A 252 12.06 -20.35 -17.84
C ARG A 252 11.25 -19.10 -18.17
N VAL A 253 10.16 -18.91 -17.44
CA VAL A 253 9.23 -17.80 -17.61
C VAL A 253 8.90 -17.15 -16.27
N LYS A 254 8.46 -15.90 -16.33
CA LYS A 254 7.82 -15.22 -15.21
C LYS A 254 6.30 -15.22 -15.44
N LEU A 255 5.57 -15.79 -14.51
CA LEU A 255 4.11 -15.79 -14.57
C LEU A 255 3.56 -14.41 -14.22
N LYS A 256 2.61 -13.94 -15.01
CA LYS A 256 1.96 -12.62 -14.82
C LYS A 256 0.50 -12.76 -14.42
N ARG A 257 -0.22 -13.69 -15.08
CA ARG A 257 -1.64 -13.92 -14.78
C ARG A 257 -1.97 -15.39 -14.86
N THR A 258 -2.80 -15.84 -13.94
CA THR A 258 -3.32 -17.20 -13.89
C THR A 258 -4.82 -17.18 -13.62
N SER A 259 -5.49 -18.30 -13.90
CA SER A 259 -6.91 -18.51 -13.56
C SER A 259 -7.09 -19.86 -12.87
N LEU A 260 -8.04 -19.92 -11.95
CA LEU A 260 -8.46 -21.15 -11.28
C LEU A 260 -9.52 -21.93 -12.08
N THR A 261 -10.08 -21.29 -13.12
CA THR A 261 -11.09 -21.87 -14.00
C THR A 261 -10.64 -21.75 -15.44
N ASP A 262 -11.11 -22.68 -16.28
CA ASP A 262 -10.84 -22.65 -17.72
C ASP A 262 -11.47 -21.37 -18.33
N PRO A 263 -10.68 -20.46 -18.89
CA PRO A 263 -11.20 -19.25 -19.52
C PRO A 263 -11.87 -19.51 -20.88
N GLY A 264 -11.69 -20.70 -21.45
CA GLY A 264 -12.28 -21.08 -22.74
C GLY A 264 -11.62 -20.42 -23.97
N ASP A 265 -10.48 -19.79 -23.81
CA ASP A 265 -9.74 -19.04 -24.86
C ASP A 265 -8.51 -19.78 -25.41
N GLY A 266 -8.30 -21.03 -24.96
CA GLY A 266 -7.15 -21.86 -25.34
C GLY A 266 -5.89 -21.60 -24.50
N SER A 267 -5.99 -20.90 -23.39
CA SER A 267 -4.90 -20.70 -22.43
C SER A 267 -4.28 -22.03 -21.97
N GLN A 268 -2.97 -22.05 -21.78
CA GLN A 268 -2.25 -23.24 -21.35
C GLN A 268 -2.67 -23.69 -19.95
N ALA A 269 -3.13 -24.94 -19.84
CA ALA A 269 -3.42 -25.57 -18.57
C ALA A 269 -2.20 -26.35 -18.07
N VAL A 270 -1.88 -26.24 -16.77
CA VAL A 270 -0.83 -26.98 -16.08
C VAL A 270 -1.48 -27.83 -14.98
N ASP A 271 -1.06 -29.11 -14.89
CA ASP A 271 -1.50 -30.00 -13.81
C ASP A 271 -0.79 -29.62 -12.51
N VAL A 272 -1.55 -29.57 -11.41
CA VAL A 272 -1.11 -29.19 -10.06
C VAL A 272 -1.70 -30.18 -9.03
N ALA A 273 -1.34 -30.02 -7.76
CA ALA A 273 -1.71 -30.98 -6.70
C ALA A 273 -3.21 -31.32 -6.63
N ASP A 274 -4.08 -30.36 -6.86
CA ASP A 274 -5.55 -30.48 -6.71
C ASP A 274 -6.35 -30.33 -8.01
N GLY A 275 -5.67 -30.37 -9.17
CA GLY A 275 -6.33 -30.26 -10.47
C GLY A 275 -5.52 -29.53 -11.51
N LYS A 276 -6.02 -28.40 -12.01
CA LYS A 276 -5.37 -27.58 -13.04
C LYS A 276 -5.36 -26.11 -12.69
N ILE A 277 -4.33 -25.41 -13.16
CA ILE A 277 -4.27 -23.95 -13.22
C ILE A 277 -4.05 -23.51 -14.66
N TRP A 278 -4.67 -22.42 -15.06
CA TRP A 278 -4.54 -21.86 -16.42
C TRP A 278 -3.61 -20.67 -16.39
N ILE A 279 -2.64 -20.68 -17.31
CA ILE A 279 -1.67 -19.59 -17.48
C ILE A 279 -2.24 -18.64 -18.52
N LEU A 280 -2.70 -17.47 -18.08
CA LEU A 280 -3.27 -16.45 -18.93
C LEU A 280 -2.20 -15.55 -19.56
N GLU A 281 -1.10 -15.30 -18.81
CA GLU A 281 -0.02 -14.45 -19.26
C GLU A 281 1.31 -14.85 -18.61
N SER A 282 2.35 -14.93 -19.41
CA SER A 282 3.73 -15.14 -18.96
C SER A 282 4.71 -14.39 -19.86
N GLU A 283 5.88 -14.06 -19.34
CA GLU A 283 6.97 -13.45 -20.10
C GLU A 283 8.23 -14.31 -20.01
N PRO A 284 8.99 -14.47 -21.11
CA PRO A 284 10.27 -15.16 -21.08
C PRO A 284 11.25 -14.46 -20.14
N VAL A 285 11.98 -15.24 -19.35
CA VAL A 285 13.12 -14.72 -18.57
C VAL A 285 14.37 -14.98 -19.39
N GLU A 286 15.04 -13.92 -19.86
CA GLU A 286 16.31 -14.05 -20.55
C GLU A 286 17.32 -14.72 -19.61
N GLY A 287 17.91 -15.83 -20.07
CA GLY A 287 18.86 -16.57 -19.29
C GLY A 287 20.10 -15.72 -19.07
N GLY A 288 20.35 -15.35 -17.81
CA GLY A 288 21.68 -14.93 -17.41
C GLY A 288 22.64 -16.09 -17.65
N SER A 289 23.51 -15.94 -18.62
CA SER A 289 24.62 -16.83 -18.94
C SER A 289 25.69 -16.79 -17.85
#